data_8a03bc21aeba5ce5cab0222ddb203df7
#
_entry.id   8a03bc21aeba5ce5cab0222ddb203df7
#
_cell.length_a   1.000
_cell.length_b   1.000
_cell.length_c   1.000
_cell.angle_alpha   90.00
_cell.angle_beta   90.00
_cell.angle_gamma   90.00
#
_symmetry.space_group_name_H-M   'P 1'
#
loop_
_entity.id
_entity.type
_entity.pdbx_description
1 polymer ?
#
loop_
_entity_poly.entity_id
_entity_poly.type
_entity_poly.pdbx_seq_one_letter_code
_entity_poly.pdbx_strand_id
1 'polypeptide(L)'
;DMYLEYEKTGNVEIKLRIFQFYNGSIGDIKQVWEFDEEQLQDVFRIDNESDQGPVFVSILARGTGSLNIISLHDRHSRRGHGFFLPGGERLVSSKGEEVFVYFEKGDMKPPLAVYFSGYRTQEGFEGYYMMRGFGCPFILVTDPRSEGGAFYLGDSEFEQMITDYVTDKLDELGLTKDELVLSGASMGTFGSLYYGSK
;
A
#
# COMPACT_ATOMS: atom_id res chain seq x y z
N ASP A 1 -4.11 5.81 -5.74
CA ASP A 1 -3.90 6.44 -4.43
C ASP A 1 -2.75 7.42 -4.52
N MET A 2 -2.85 8.53 -3.80
CA MET A 2 -1.85 9.60 -3.80
C MET A 2 -1.63 10.08 -2.37
N TYR A 3 -0.42 10.58 -2.09
CA TYR A 3 -0.07 11.20 -0.82
C TYR A 3 0.83 12.41 -1.08
N LEU A 4 0.48 13.56 -0.51
CA LEU A 4 1.29 14.77 -0.60
C LEU A 4 2.15 14.92 0.66
N GLU A 5 3.45 14.77 0.49
CA GLU A 5 4.42 15.00 1.55
C GLU A 5 4.90 16.44 1.52
N TYR A 6 4.67 17.18 2.62
CA TYR A 6 5.02 18.58 2.71
C TYR A 6 5.30 19.01 4.15
N GLU A 7 6.02 20.11 4.27
CA GLU A 7 6.26 20.82 5.52
C GLU A 7 5.80 22.27 5.39
N LYS A 8 5.25 22.83 6.44
CA LYS A 8 4.87 24.25 6.47
C LYS A 8 5.21 24.93 7.79
N THR A 9 5.43 26.24 7.73
CA THR A 9 5.60 27.10 8.91
C THR A 9 4.69 28.30 8.78
N GLY A 10 4.34 28.89 9.93
CA GLY A 10 3.45 30.06 9.96
C GLY A 10 1.98 29.70 9.70
N ASN A 11 1.24 30.65 9.17
CA ASN A 11 -0.18 30.51 8.86
C ASN A 11 -0.36 30.32 7.34
N VAL A 12 -0.05 29.12 6.85
CA VAL A 12 -0.24 28.74 5.44
C VAL A 12 -1.31 27.70 5.34
N GLU A 13 -2.34 27.98 4.57
CA GLU A 13 -3.38 27.03 4.17
C GLU A 13 -3.02 26.44 2.82
N ILE A 14 -3.23 25.15 2.64
CA ILE A 14 -2.98 24.47 1.37
C ILE A 14 -4.25 23.79 0.88
N LYS A 15 -4.36 23.70 -0.44
CA LYS A 15 -5.37 22.93 -1.14
C LYS A 15 -4.75 22.28 -2.36
N LEU A 16 -5.04 21.02 -2.57
CA LEU A 16 -4.66 20.30 -3.78
C LEU A 16 -5.85 20.21 -4.71
N ARG A 17 -5.63 20.50 -5.99
CA ARG A 17 -6.59 20.28 -7.06
C ARG A 17 -6.01 19.36 -8.10
N ILE A 18 -6.79 18.40 -8.55
CA ILE A 18 -6.44 17.51 -9.62
C ILE A 18 -7.47 17.64 -10.72
N PHE A 19 -7.00 17.91 -11.94
CA PHE A 19 -7.84 18.11 -13.12
C PHE A 19 -7.64 16.93 -14.06
N GLN A 20 -8.71 16.25 -14.40
CA GLN A 20 -8.73 15.27 -15.49
C GLN A 20 -9.30 15.93 -16.74
N PHE A 21 -8.60 15.79 -17.85
CA PHE A 21 -9.03 16.30 -19.15
C PHE A 21 -9.58 15.17 -20.00
N TYR A 22 -10.46 15.51 -20.96
CA TYR A 22 -10.85 14.56 -21.97
C TYR A 22 -9.65 14.12 -22.81
N ASN A 23 -9.65 12.88 -23.27
CA ASN A 23 -8.57 12.35 -24.09
C ASN A 23 -8.37 13.21 -25.35
N GLY A 24 -7.11 13.61 -25.60
CA GLY A 24 -6.77 14.49 -26.72
C GLY A 24 -6.99 15.98 -26.47
N SER A 25 -7.49 16.39 -25.30
CA SER A 25 -7.68 17.79 -24.92
C SER A 25 -6.78 18.19 -23.76
N ILE A 26 -6.33 19.43 -23.76
CA ILE A 26 -5.65 20.10 -22.62
C ILE A 26 -6.46 21.31 -22.11
N GLY A 27 -7.63 21.54 -22.65
CA GLY A 27 -8.51 22.66 -22.29
C GLY A 27 -9.87 22.23 -21.76
N ASP A 28 -10.35 21.07 -22.15
CA ASP A 28 -11.66 20.57 -21.76
C ASP A 28 -11.56 19.68 -20.54
N ILE A 29 -11.93 20.24 -19.39
CA ILE A 29 -11.89 19.53 -18.09
C ILE A 29 -13.05 18.57 -18.02
N LYS A 30 -12.77 17.29 -17.76
CA LYS A 30 -13.75 16.25 -17.53
C LYS A 30 -14.20 16.20 -16.07
N GLN A 31 -13.23 16.29 -15.16
CA GLN A 31 -13.45 16.17 -13.72
C GLN A 31 -12.42 16.97 -12.94
N VAL A 32 -12.81 17.45 -11.76
CA VAL A 32 -11.91 18.08 -10.79
C VAL A 32 -12.09 17.40 -9.44
N TRP A 33 -11.00 17.04 -8.80
CA TRP A 33 -10.96 16.67 -7.40
C TRP A 33 -10.29 17.79 -6.61
N GLU A 34 -10.84 18.13 -5.47
CA GLU A 34 -10.25 19.08 -4.54
C GLU A 34 -10.06 18.40 -3.18
N PHE A 35 -8.90 18.59 -2.59
CA PHE A 35 -8.55 18.09 -1.28
C PHE A 35 -8.08 19.26 -0.44
N ASP A 36 -8.71 19.46 0.71
CA ASP A 36 -8.27 20.43 1.71
C ASP A 36 -7.16 19.87 2.60
N GLU A 37 -6.68 20.69 3.51
CA GLU A 37 -5.54 20.32 4.35
C GLU A 37 -5.84 19.14 5.28
N GLU A 38 -7.07 18.99 5.76
CA GLU A 38 -7.49 17.87 6.60
C GLU A 38 -7.40 16.55 5.81
N GLN A 39 -7.90 16.57 4.59
CA GLN A 39 -7.87 15.41 3.68
C GLN A 39 -6.45 15.06 3.21
N LEU A 40 -5.55 16.05 3.16
CA LEU A 40 -4.15 15.86 2.77
C LEU A 40 -3.26 15.28 3.88
N GLN A 41 -3.79 15.13 5.11
CA GLN A 41 -3.07 14.46 6.20
C GLN A 41 -2.97 12.94 5.99
N ASP A 42 -3.78 12.40 5.11
CA ASP A 42 -3.85 10.98 4.82
C ASP A 42 -3.74 10.71 3.32
N VAL A 43 -3.66 9.44 2.96
CA VAL A 43 -3.69 9.02 1.55
C VAL A 43 -5.06 9.34 0.96
N PHE A 44 -5.07 10.00 -0.17
CA PHE A 44 -6.30 10.30 -0.90
C PHE A 44 -6.34 9.58 -2.24
N ARG A 45 -7.53 9.39 -2.77
CA ARG A 45 -7.77 8.61 -3.97
C ARG A 45 -8.42 9.44 -5.06
N ILE A 46 -7.97 9.20 -6.29
CA ILE A 46 -8.67 9.61 -7.50
C ILE A 46 -8.98 8.38 -8.37
N ASP A 47 -10.13 8.38 -9.00
CA ASP A 47 -10.49 7.37 -9.99
C ASP A 47 -10.19 7.90 -11.40
N ASN A 48 -9.06 7.46 -11.95
CA ASN A 48 -8.69 7.77 -13.32
C ASN A 48 -8.96 6.53 -14.19
N GLU A 49 -10.07 6.55 -14.91
CA GLU A 49 -10.42 5.44 -15.80
C GLU A 49 -9.40 5.28 -16.94
N SER A 50 -9.11 4.04 -17.30
CA SER A 50 -7.94 3.63 -18.09
C SER A 50 -7.78 4.22 -19.49
N ASP A 51 -8.81 4.80 -20.05
CA ASP A 51 -8.83 5.38 -21.41
C ASP A 51 -8.93 6.91 -21.41
N GLN A 52 -8.67 7.52 -20.27
CA GLN A 52 -8.91 8.93 -20.06
C GLN A 52 -7.69 9.81 -20.36
N GLY A 53 -7.95 11.09 -20.53
CA GLY A 53 -6.95 12.09 -20.82
C GLY A 53 -5.97 12.35 -19.66
N PRO A 54 -5.04 13.27 -19.86
CA PRO A 54 -4.00 13.56 -18.88
C PRO A 54 -4.62 14.11 -17.59
N VAL A 55 -3.93 13.85 -16.49
CA VAL A 55 -4.24 14.36 -15.15
C VAL A 55 -3.20 15.41 -14.77
N PHE A 56 -3.66 16.58 -14.34
CA PHE A 56 -2.81 17.67 -13.88
C PHE A 56 -3.04 17.96 -12.41
N VAL A 57 -1.97 18.20 -11.70
CA VAL A 57 -1.98 18.52 -10.27
C VAL A 57 -1.64 19.98 -10.05
N SER A 58 -2.42 20.64 -9.21
CA SER A 58 -2.20 22.04 -8.81
C SER A 58 -2.23 22.16 -7.29
N ILE A 59 -1.19 22.67 -6.71
CA ILE A 59 -1.10 22.97 -5.28
C ILE A 59 -1.33 24.46 -5.09
N LEU A 60 -2.36 24.82 -4.34
CA LEU A 60 -2.68 26.18 -3.97
C LEU A 60 -2.24 26.41 -2.53
N ALA A 61 -1.47 27.48 -2.31
CA ALA A 61 -1.07 27.91 -0.98
C ALA A 61 -1.52 29.35 -0.75
N ARG A 62 -2.03 29.65 0.44
CA ARG A 62 -2.46 30.97 0.85
C ARG A 62 -2.07 31.24 2.29
N GLY A 63 -1.57 32.43 2.58
CA GLY A 63 -1.24 32.85 3.93
C GLY A 63 0.14 33.46 4.04
N THR A 64 0.69 33.44 5.25
CA THR A 64 2.03 34.00 5.56
C THR A 64 2.85 32.91 6.24
N GLY A 65 4.01 32.59 5.67
CA GLY A 65 4.89 31.53 6.15
C GLY A 65 5.69 30.90 5.03
N SER A 66 6.12 29.67 5.22
CA SER A 66 6.77 28.86 4.20
C SER A 66 6.03 27.56 3.94
N LEU A 67 6.09 27.08 2.73
CA LEU A 67 5.61 25.76 2.30
C LEU A 67 6.74 25.07 1.53
N ASN A 68 7.14 23.90 1.98
CA ASN A 68 8.10 23.04 1.32
C ASN A 68 7.37 21.77 0.84
N ILE A 69 7.23 21.58 -0.45
CA ILE A 69 6.71 20.35 -1.03
C ILE A 69 7.89 19.39 -1.19
N ILE A 70 7.84 18.28 -0.48
CA ILE A 70 8.87 17.24 -0.50
C ILE A 70 8.64 16.31 -1.67
N SER A 71 7.45 15.72 -1.75
CA SER A 71 7.07 14.80 -2.81
C SER A 71 5.56 14.70 -2.97
N LEU A 72 5.12 14.33 -4.15
CA LEU A 72 3.78 13.82 -4.39
C LEU A 72 3.92 12.35 -4.78
N HIS A 73 3.59 11.48 -3.85
CA HIS A 73 3.62 10.04 -4.08
C HIS A 73 2.37 9.60 -4.82
N ASP A 74 2.51 8.72 -5.78
CA ASP A 74 1.40 8.10 -6.47
C ASP A 74 1.56 6.59 -6.55
N ARG A 75 0.45 5.89 -6.55
CA ARG A 75 0.37 4.44 -6.67
C ARG A 75 -0.77 4.07 -7.59
N HIS A 76 -0.46 3.27 -8.58
CA HIS A 76 -1.45 2.73 -9.49
C HIS A 76 -2.10 1.48 -8.90
N SER A 77 -3.42 1.51 -8.72
CA SER A 77 -4.12 0.31 -8.32
C SER A 77 -4.16 -0.72 -9.45
N ARG A 78 -4.21 -1.99 -9.06
CA ARG A 78 -4.13 -3.12 -10.00
C ARG A 78 -5.24 -3.16 -11.04
N ARG A 79 -6.41 -2.61 -10.74
CA ARG A 79 -7.58 -2.57 -11.63
C ARG A 79 -8.18 -1.18 -11.75
N GLY A 80 -7.40 -0.15 -11.48
CA GLY A 80 -7.88 1.23 -11.50
C GLY A 80 -8.86 1.57 -10.37
N HIS A 81 -9.01 0.72 -9.35
CA HIS A 81 -9.94 0.94 -8.26
C HIS A 81 -9.33 1.52 -6.99
N GLY A 82 -8.01 1.74 -6.95
CA GLY A 82 -7.30 2.34 -5.81
C GLY A 82 -7.26 1.47 -4.55
N PHE A 83 -7.73 0.22 -4.58
CA PHE A 83 -7.69 -0.71 -3.46
C PHE A 83 -6.84 -1.92 -3.75
N PHE A 84 -6.18 -2.43 -2.71
CA PHE A 84 -5.59 -3.76 -2.78
C PHE A 84 -6.69 -4.79 -3.04
N LEU A 85 -6.43 -5.73 -3.94
CA LEU A 85 -7.32 -6.85 -4.20
C LEU A 85 -6.73 -8.10 -3.56
N PRO A 86 -7.53 -8.81 -2.81
CA PRO A 86 -9.00 -8.71 -2.61
C PRO A 86 -9.43 -7.78 -1.46
N GLY A 87 -8.60 -6.94 -0.96
CA GLY A 87 -8.74 -6.11 0.22
C GLY A 87 -7.49 -6.24 1.07
N GLY A 88 -7.60 -6.11 2.39
CA GLY A 88 -6.51 -6.28 3.32
C GLY A 88 -6.35 -5.10 4.26
N GLU A 89 -5.32 -5.18 5.06
CA GLU A 89 -4.98 -4.20 6.07
C GLU A 89 -3.67 -3.52 5.71
N ARG A 90 -3.56 -2.26 6.05
CA ARG A 90 -2.34 -1.47 5.98
C ARG A 90 -1.75 -1.36 7.37
N LEU A 91 -0.56 -1.89 7.57
CA LEU A 91 0.22 -1.72 8.79
C LEU A 91 1.22 -0.59 8.57
N VAL A 92 1.32 0.32 9.53
CA VAL A 92 2.17 1.51 9.42
C VAL A 92 2.97 1.69 10.70
N SER A 93 4.30 1.81 10.59
CA SER A 93 5.17 2.10 11.71
C SER A 93 5.05 3.57 12.16
N SER A 94 5.56 3.88 13.35
CA SER A 94 5.62 5.26 13.87
C SER A 94 6.41 6.22 12.97
N LYS A 95 7.26 5.69 12.09
CA LYS A 95 8.02 6.46 11.09
C LYS A 95 7.35 6.55 9.72
N GLY A 96 6.13 6.00 9.59
CA GLY A 96 5.39 6.02 8.33
C GLY A 96 5.78 4.92 7.34
N GLU A 97 6.63 3.96 7.73
CA GLU A 97 6.89 2.78 6.89
C GLU A 97 5.66 1.88 6.86
N GLU A 98 5.29 1.41 5.69
CA GLU A 98 4.04 0.66 5.51
C GLU A 98 4.26 -0.69 4.83
N VAL A 99 3.45 -1.65 5.23
CA VAL A 99 3.31 -2.96 4.61
C VAL A 99 1.83 -3.32 4.53
N PHE A 100 1.44 -4.00 3.48
CA PHE A 100 0.06 -4.45 3.33
C PHE A 100 -0.03 -5.94 3.55
N VAL A 101 -1.07 -6.34 4.27
CA VAL A 101 -1.33 -7.73 4.62
C VAL A 101 -2.77 -8.11 4.30
N TYR A 102 -2.99 -9.34 3.88
CA TYR A 102 -4.32 -9.90 3.66
C TYR A 102 -4.39 -11.29 4.28
N PHE A 103 -5.45 -11.56 5.00
CA PHE A 103 -5.68 -12.85 5.63
C PHE A 103 -6.98 -13.49 5.14
N GLU A 104 -6.93 -14.78 4.78
CA GLU A 104 -8.09 -15.61 4.48
C GLU A 104 -8.05 -16.88 5.32
N LYS A 105 -9.16 -17.16 6.00
CA LYS A 105 -9.27 -18.29 6.96
C LYS A 105 -9.21 -19.67 6.32
N GLY A 106 -9.52 -19.75 5.03
CA GLY A 106 -9.58 -21.04 4.35
C GLY A 106 -10.47 -22.06 5.08
N ASP A 107 -9.97 -23.28 5.18
CA ASP A 107 -10.61 -24.38 5.91
C ASP A 107 -10.25 -24.41 7.42
N MET A 108 -9.51 -23.44 7.91
CA MET A 108 -9.01 -23.29 9.28
C MET A 108 -8.12 -24.45 9.76
N LYS A 109 -7.54 -25.22 8.86
CA LYS A 109 -6.64 -26.33 9.18
C LYS A 109 -5.21 -25.99 8.79
N PRO A 110 -4.20 -26.57 9.47
CA PRO A 110 -2.81 -26.36 9.10
C PRO A 110 -2.50 -26.81 7.66
N PRO A 111 -1.48 -26.19 7.04
CA PRO A 111 -0.63 -25.12 7.60
C PRO A 111 -1.28 -23.74 7.47
N LEU A 112 -0.82 -22.75 8.28
CA LEU A 112 -0.95 -21.36 7.91
C LEU A 112 0.13 -21.05 6.87
N ALA A 113 -0.29 -20.69 5.67
CA ALA A 113 0.62 -20.38 4.58
C ALA A 113 0.80 -18.86 4.41
N VAL A 114 2.04 -18.37 4.47
CA VAL A 114 2.34 -16.95 4.25
C VAL A 114 3.07 -16.79 2.92
N TYR A 115 2.60 -15.89 2.09
CA TYR A 115 3.21 -15.58 0.80
C TYR A 115 3.66 -14.13 0.75
N PHE A 116 4.96 -13.92 0.58
CA PHE A 116 5.57 -12.61 0.37
C PHE A 116 5.63 -12.30 -1.12
N SER A 117 5.01 -11.21 -1.52
CA SER A 117 4.96 -10.76 -2.92
C SER A 117 6.34 -10.36 -3.44
N GLY A 118 6.59 -10.59 -4.72
CA GLY A 118 7.70 -9.98 -5.44
C GLY A 118 7.49 -8.47 -5.62
N TYR A 119 8.53 -7.78 -6.08
CA TYR A 119 8.42 -6.37 -6.46
C TYR A 119 7.40 -6.17 -7.57
N ARG A 120 6.55 -5.16 -7.41
CA ARG A 120 5.53 -4.80 -8.39
C ARG A 120 5.40 -3.29 -8.47
N THR A 121 5.24 -2.79 -9.69
CA THR A 121 4.95 -1.37 -9.96
C THR A 121 3.49 -1.01 -9.70
N GLN A 122 2.61 -2.01 -9.56
CA GLN A 122 1.18 -1.83 -9.33
C GLN A 122 0.80 -2.36 -7.95
N GLU A 123 -0.06 -1.66 -7.26
CA GLU A 123 -0.62 -2.12 -5.99
C GLU A 123 -1.40 -3.42 -6.14
N GLY A 124 -1.34 -4.22 -5.09
CA GLY A 124 -2.09 -5.45 -4.96
C GLY A 124 -1.24 -6.61 -4.47
N PHE A 125 -1.93 -7.66 -4.08
CA PHE A 125 -1.30 -8.87 -3.60
C PHE A 125 -0.99 -9.81 -4.77
N GLU A 126 0.24 -10.30 -4.81
CA GLU A 126 0.61 -11.40 -5.67
C GLU A 126 0.17 -12.73 -5.04
N GLY A 127 -0.09 -13.72 -5.87
CA GLY A 127 -0.34 -15.08 -5.40
C GLY A 127 -1.74 -15.37 -4.86
N TYR A 128 -2.67 -14.41 -4.84
CA TYR A 128 -4.01 -14.59 -4.25
C TYR A 128 -4.73 -15.86 -4.74
N TYR A 129 -4.88 -16.02 -6.06
CA TYR A 129 -5.61 -17.17 -6.59
C TYR A 129 -4.85 -18.50 -6.38
N MET A 130 -3.52 -18.45 -6.36
CA MET A 130 -2.67 -19.60 -6.09
C MET A 130 -2.87 -20.08 -4.63
N MET A 131 -2.72 -19.14 -3.67
CA MET A 131 -2.86 -19.45 -2.25
C MET A 131 -4.26 -19.91 -1.89
N ARG A 132 -5.28 -19.25 -2.44
CA ARG A 132 -6.67 -19.66 -2.27
C ARG A 132 -6.93 -21.06 -2.82
N GLY A 133 -6.24 -21.45 -3.88
CA GLY A 133 -6.36 -22.81 -4.47
C GLY A 133 -5.89 -23.93 -3.56
N PHE A 134 -5.07 -23.65 -2.55
CA PHE A 134 -4.66 -24.65 -1.54
C PHE A 134 -5.74 -24.95 -0.49
N GLY A 135 -6.67 -24.02 -0.28
CA GLY A 135 -7.80 -24.20 0.64
C GLY A 135 -7.46 -23.99 2.11
N CYS A 136 -6.19 -24.01 2.52
CA CYS A 136 -5.76 -23.75 3.88
C CYS A 136 -5.79 -22.23 4.22
N PRO A 137 -5.72 -21.83 5.50
CA PRO A 137 -5.57 -20.44 5.87
C PRO A 137 -4.29 -19.85 5.30
N PHE A 138 -4.37 -18.60 4.82
CA PHE A 138 -3.19 -17.95 4.27
C PHE A 138 -3.13 -16.44 4.54
N ILE A 139 -1.90 -15.92 4.57
CA ILE A 139 -1.57 -14.51 4.63
C ILE A 139 -0.83 -14.14 3.35
N LEU A 140 -1.19 -13.02 2.74
CA LEU A 140 -0.41 -12.36 1.69
C LEU A 140 0.24 -11.14 2.31
N VAL A 141 1.53 -10.95 2.04
CA VAL A 141 2.30 -9.78 2.49
C VAL A 141 2.86 -9.07 1.28
N THR A 142 2.66 -7.75 1.21
CA THR A 142 3.17 -6.92 0.11
C THR A 142 3.87 -5.69 0.67
N ASP A 143 5.15 -5.54 0.33
CA ASP A 143 5.96 -4.36 0.64
C ASP A 143 6.01 -3.44 -0.59
N PRO A 144 5.30 -2.30 -0.59
CA PRO A 144 5.25 -1.39 -1.73
C PRO A 144 6.40 -0.38 -1.74
N ARG A 145 7.25 -0.36 -0.71
CA ARG A 145 8.28 0.66 -0.53
C ARG A 145 9.41 0.50 -1.54
N SER A 146 9.94 1.62 -1.96
CA SER A 146 11.10 1.76 -2.86
C SER A 146 10.91 1.18 -4.26
N GLU A 147 11.36 1.91 -5.24
CA GLU A 147 11.49 1.41 -6.61
C GLU A 147 12.54 0.29 -6.65
N GLY A 148 12.18 -0.87 -7.19
CA GLY A 148 13.02 -2.07 -7.16
C GLY A 148 12.89 -2.91 -5.88
N GLY A 149 12.17 -2.42 -4.88
CA GLY A 149 11.80 -3.14 -3.66
C GLY A 149 12.70 -2.85 -2.44
N ALA A 150 12.09 -2.83 -1.25
CA ALA A 150 12.77 -2.70 0.04
C ALA A 150 13.05 -4.06 0.71
N PHE A 151 12.68 -5.16 0.06
CA PHE A 151 12.96 -6.52 0.51
C PHE A 151 12.42 -6.88 1.90
N TYR A 152 11.32 -6.23 2.31
CA TYR A 152 10.71 -6.43 3.64
C TYR A 152 11.62 -6.07 4.82
N LEU A 153 12.71 -5.34 4.56
CA LEU A 153 13.59 -4.80 5.58
C LEU A 153 13.12 -3.40 5.99
N GLY A 154 13.22 -3.11 7.26
CA GLY A 154 12.87 -1.83 7.81
C GLY A 154 13.50 -1.62 9.18
N ASP A 155 12.99 -0.69 9.94
CA ASP A 155 13.39 -0.60 11.34
C ASP A 155 12.77 -1.74 12.17
N SER A 156 13.16 -1.81 13.44
CA SER A 156 12.70 -2.88 14.33
C SER A 156 11.17 -2.89 14.50
N GLU A 157 10.52 -1.73 14.45
CA GLU A 157 9.06 -1.63 14.56
C GLU A 157 8.38 -2.18 13.30
N PHE A 158 8.86 -1.81 12.11
CA PHE A 158 8.35 -2.31 10.85
C PHE A 158 8.45 -3.85 10.78
N GLU A 159 9.61 -4.40 11.12
CA GLU A 159 9.82 -5.84 11.08
C GLU A 159 8.99 -6.57 12.14
N GLN A 160 8.82 -5.94 13.30
CA GLN A 160 7.99 -6.50 14.36
C GLN A 160 6.51 -6.54 13.98
N MET A 161 5.99 -5.50 13.30
CA MET A 161 4.60 -5.48 12.82
C MET A 161 4.27 -6.70 11.94
N ILE A 162 5.19 -7.09 11.05
CA ILE A 162 4.99 -8.27 10.20
C ILE A 162 4.99 -9.55 11.03
N THR A 163 5.94 -9.66 11.96
CA THR A 163 6.05 -10.83 12.84
C THR A 163 4.84 -10.97 13.75
N ASP A 164 4.40 -9.87 14.36
CA ASP A 164 3.23 -9.85 15.24
C ASP A 164 1.96 -10.23 14.48
N TYR A 165 1.76 -9.67 13.28
CA TYR A 165 0.60 -10.01 12.47
C TYR A 165 0.51 -11.51 12.17
N VAL A 166 1.63 -12.14 11.80
CA VAL A 166 1.67 -13.59 11.53
C VAL A 166 1.42 -14.39 12.81
N THR A 167 2.02 -13.98 13.93
CA THR A 167 1.86 -14.64 15.23
C THR A 167 0.41 -14.53 15.72
N ASP A 168 -0.21 -13.35 15.62
CA ASP A 168 -1.61 -13.15 15.99
C ASP A 168 -2.55 -14.06 15.19
N LYS A 169 -2.25 -14.29 13.91
CA LYS A 169 -3.06 -15.21 13.08
C LYS A 169 -2.81 -16.68 13.41
N LEU A 170 -1.60 -17.08 13.80
CA LEU A 170 -1.36 -18.42 14.35
C LEU A 170 -2.17 -18.64 15.62
N ASP A 171 -2.15 -17.67 16.55
CA ASP A 171 -2.90 -17.74 17.80
C ASP A 171 -4.42 -17.76 17.55
N GLU A 172 -4.94 -16.91 16.62
CA GLU A 172 -6.35 -16.90 16.22
C GLU A 172 -6.82 -18.26 15.70
N LEU A 173 -5.94 -18.97 14.98
CA LEU A 173 -6.24 -20.30 14.43
C LEU A 173 -5.95 -21.44 15.40
N GLY A 174 -5.26 -21.18 16.52
CA GLY A 174 -4.79 -22.21 17.45
C GLY A 174 -3.66 -23.08 16.87
N LEU A 175 -2.88 -22.52 15.94
CA LEU A 175 -1.77 -23.19 15.27
C LEU A 175 -0.43 -22.82 15.93
N THR A 176 0.57 -23.69 15.70
CA THR A 176 1.93 -23.52 16.19
C THR A 176 2.88 -23.07 15.08
N LYS A 177 4.08 -22.60 15.43
CA LYS A 177 5.12 -22.24 14.45
C LYS A 177 5.54 -23.43 13.55
N ASP A 178 5.41 -24.66 14.03
CA ASP A 178 5.71 -25.87 13.22
C ASP A 178 4.68 -26.10 12.10
N GLU A 179 3.53 -25.44 12.20
CA GLU A 179 2.44 -25.50 11.22
C GLU A 179 2.41 -24.26 10.30
N LEU A 180 3.49 -23.47 10.31
CA LEU A 180 3.67 -22.28 9.47
C LEU A 180 4.51 -22.61 8.24
N VAL A 181 4.03 -22.19 7.07
CA VAL A 181 4.78 -22.28 5.80
C VAL A 181 4.98 -20.90 5.22
N LEU A 182 6.22 -20.48 5.07
CA LEU A 182 6.58 -19.21 4.45
C LEU A 182 7.05 -19.44 3.02
N SER A 183 6.58 -18.64 2.10
CA SER A 183 6.90 -18.71 0.69
C SER A 183 6.93 -17.30 0.08
N GLY A 184 7.44 -17.17 -1.13
CA GLY A 184 7.49 -15.89 -1.82
C GLY A 184 8.14 -15.99 -3.19
N ALA A 185 8.00 -14.95 -3.99
CA ALA A 185 8.63 -14.83 -5.30
C ALA A 185 9.60 -13.65 -5.33
N SER A 186 10.72 -13.79 -6.05
CA SER A 186 11.71 -12.71 -6.23
C SER A 186 12.10 -12.07 -4.87
N MET A 187 11.86 -10.78 -4.69
CA MET A 187 12.01 -10.06 -3.43
C MET A 187 11.34 -10.78 -2.25
N GLY A 188 10.17 -11.37 -2.47
CA GLY A 188 9.43 -12.12 -1.45
C GLY A 188 10.12 -13.40 -1.00
N THR A 189 11.01 -13.99 -1.82
CA THR A 189 11.84 -15.12 -1.39
C THR A 189 12.79 -14.71 -0.26
N PHE A 190 13.37 -13.51 -0.35
CA PHE A 190 14.17 -12.97 0.73
C PHE A 190 13.30 -12.77 2.00
N GLY A 191 12.12 -12.14 1.86
CA GLY A 191 11.20 -11.95 2.99
C GLY A 191 10.84 -13.27 3.67
N SER A 192 10.49 -14.31 2.90
CA SER A 192 10.13 -15.61 3.47
C SER A 192 11.27 -16.27 4.24
N LEU A 193 12.51 -16.17 3.76
CA LEU A 193 13.69 -16.70 4.45
C LEU A 193 14.06 -15.88 5.70
N TYR A 194 14.00 -14.55 5.57
CA TYR A 194 14.35 -13.63 6.66
C TYR A 194 13.40 -13.77 7.84
N TYR A 195 12.09 -13.72 7.60
CA TYR A 195 11.08 -13.89 8.65
C TYR A 195 10.97 -15.34 9.15
N GLY A 196 11.34 -16.31 8.34
CA GLY A 196 11.45 -17.72 8.77
C GLY A 196 12.60 -17.98 9.74
N SER A 197 13.55 -17.05 9.87
CA SER A 197 14.65 -17.15 10.83
C SER A 197 14.36 -16.46 12.18
N LYS A 198 13.21 -15.78 12.31
CA LYS A 198 12.75 -15.08 13.52
C LYS A 198 11.69 -15.89 14.28
#